data_14645056b2b4e1e2023d60203579e56b
#
_entry.id   14645056b2b4e1e2023d60203579e56b
#
_cell.length_a   1.000
_cell.length_b   1.000
_cell.length_c   1.000
_cell.angle_alpha   90.00
_cell.angle_beta   90.00
_cell.angle_gamma   90.00
#
_symmetry.space_group_name_H-M   'P 1'
#
loop_
_entity.id
_entity.type
_entity.pdbx_description
1 polymer ?
#
loop_
_entity_poly.entity_id
_entity_poly.type
_entity_poly.pdbx_seq_one_letter_code
_entity_poly.pdbx_strand_id
1 'polypeptide(L)'
;EPYRRQRQMCIRDRPDMTEADRRRYIGYVHFMRGYAYYHLLMNYGPLLIVGDEVLSTSESAEYYNRERSTYDESVDYICNEFKLATQGIYGPTEQSISYSDRPTKGAALALIARLRLFQASPLFNGGDAARQCFSNWQRKSDGADYVNQTYDPDRWAVAAAAAKQVIDMDYY
;
A
#
# COMPACT_ATOMS: atom_id res chain seq x y z
N GLU A 1 -12.12 11.68 -15.82
CA GLU A 1 -12.25 12.65 -14.73
C GLU A 1 -10.97 13.48 -14.57
N PRO A 2 -11.01 14.77 -14.81
CA PRO A 2 -9.81 15.62 -14.71
C PRO A 2 -9.36 15.85 -13.26
N TYR A 3 -10.18 15.57 -12.26
CA TYR A 3 -9.95 15.95 -10.87
C TYR A 3 -8.73 15.33 -10.18
N ARG A 4 -8.34 14.08 -10.48
CA ARG A 4 -7.16 13.46 -9.85
C ARG A 4 -5.84 13.96 -10.44
N ARG A 5 -5.75 14.05 -11.77
CA ARG A 5 -4.59 14.68 -12.43
C ARG A 5 -4.48 16.15 -12.10
N GLN A 6 -5.62 16.84 -12.00
CA GLN A 6 -5.67 18.26 -11.66
C GLN A 6 -5.19 18.52 -10.22
N ARG A 7 -5.47 17.63 -9.25
CA ARG A 7 -4.93 17.75 -7.88
C ARG A 7 -3.43 17.53 -7.83
N GLN A 8 -2.88 16.58 -8.55
CA GLN A 8 -1.43 16.39 -8.65
C GLN A 8 -0.77 17.54 -9.42
N MET A 9 -1.36 18.02 -10.50
CA MET A 9 -0.90 19.22 -11.21
C MET A 9 -0.95 20.46 -10.33
N CYS A 10 -2.05 20.69 -9.60
CA CYS A 10 -2.17 21.85 -8.69
C CYS A 10 -1.14 21.83 -7.56
N ILE A 11 -0.72 20.68 -7.08
CA ILE A 11 0.35 20.56 -6.08
C ILE A 11 1.72 20.78 -6.72
N ARG A 12 1.93 20.27 -7.94
CA ARG A 12 3.22 20.29 -8.62
C ARG A 12 3.59 21.68 -9.15
N ASP A 13 2.61 22.43 -9.64
CA ASP A 13 2.83 23.68 -10.39
C ASP A 13 2.40 24.94 -9.61
N ARG A 14 2.17 24.81 -8.31
CA ARG A 14 1.74 25.92 -7.45
C ARG A 14 2.93 26.80 -7.09
N PRO A 15 3.01 28.04 -7.60
CA PRO A 15 4.17 28.91 -7.43
C PRO A 15 4.34 29.44 -6.00
N ASP A 16 3.26 29.40 -5.18
CA ASP A 16 3.21 29.87 -3.80
C ASP A 16 3.55 28.75 -2.77
N MET A 17 3.85 27.52 -3.24
CA MET A 17 4.14 26.39 -2.38
C MET A 17 5.64 26.15 -2.26
N THR A 18 6.14 26.03 -1.03
CA THR A 18 7.55 25.65 -0.81
C THR A 18 7.79 24.21 -1.26
N GLU A 19 9.03 23.89 -1.63
CA GLU A 19 9.42 22.51 -2.00
C GLU A 19 9.20 21.52 -0.84
N ALA A 20 9.39 21.96 0.41
CA ALA A 20 9.11 21.15 1.59
C ALA A 20 7.61 20.84 1.74
N ASP A 21 6.75 21.84 1.52
CA ASP A 21 5.30 21.65 1.54
C ASP A 21 4.85 20.72 0.42
N ARG A 22 5.41 20.90 -0.79
CA ARG A 22 5.12 20.03 -1.93
C ARG A 22 5.43 18.57 -1.63
N ARG A 23 6.63 18.29 -1.12
CA ARG A 23 7.01 16.93 -0.72
C ARG A 23 6.08 16.35 0.34
N ARG A 24 5.69 17.16 1.31
CA ARG A 24 4.76 16.74 2.38
C ARG A 24 3.39 16.39 1.83
N TYR A 25 2.81 17.22 0.96
CA TYR A 25 1.51 16.92 0.36
C TYR A 25 1.55 15.68 -0.55
N ILE A 26 2.61 15.50 -1.31
CA ILE A 26 2.83 14.27 -2.09
C ILE A 26 2.89 13.06 -1.15
N GLY A 27 3.61 13.17 -0.03
CA GLY A 27 3.66 12.13 0.99
C GLY A 27 2.28 11.77 1.56
N TYR A 28 1.43 12.76 1.83
CA TYR A 28 0.05 12.50 2.26
C TYR A 28 -0.79 11.82 1.18
N VAL A 29 -0.61 12.17 -0.10
CA VAL A 29 -1.30 11.49 -1.21
C VAL A 29 -0.92 10.02 -1.27
N HIS A 30 0.38 9.71 -1.19
CA HIS A 30 0.86 8.32 -1.14
C HIS A 30 0.32 7.58 0.08
N PHE A 31 0.34 8.20 1.27
CA PHE A 31 -0.23 7.59 2.47
C PHE A 31 -1.71 7.26 2.29
N MET A 32 -2.51 8.20 1.84
CA MET A 32 -3.96 8.02 1.67
C MET A 32 -4.27 6.96 0.60
N ARG A 33 -3.50 6.91 -0.48
CA ARG A 33 -3.62 5.86 -1.50
C ARG A 33 -3.28 4.48 -0.92
N GLY A 34 -2.14 4.37 -0.25
CA GLY A 34 -1.75 3.13 0.44
C GLY A 34 -2.79 2.69 1.46
N TYR A 35 -3.34 3.62 2.24
CA TYR A 35 -4.36 3.34 3.24
C TYR A 35 -5.69 2.88 2.63
N ALA A 36 -6.12 3.48 1.53
CA ALA A 36 -7.31 3.03 0.81
C ALA A 36 -7.13 1.60 0.27
N TYR A 37 -6.00 1.31 -0.38
CA TYR A 37 -5.69 -0.04 -0.85
C TYR A 37 -5.51 -1.04 0.30
N TYR A 38 -4.93 -0.62 1.43
CA TYR A 38 -4.85 -1.45 2.64
C TYR A 38 -6.24 -1.92 3.09
N HIS A 39 -7.21 -1.00 3.18
CA HIS A 39 -8.59 -1.37 3.55
C HIS A 39 -9.25 -2.26 2.51
N LEU A 40 -9.02 -2.02 1.23
CA LEU A 40 -9.53 -2.89 0.16
C LEU A 40 -8.93 -4.30 0.27
N LEU A 41 -7.62 -4.42 0.52
CA LEU A 41 -6.95 -5.72 0.69
C LEU A 41 -7.52 -6.50 1.89
N MET A 42 -7.71 -5.82 3.02
CA MET A 42 -8.22 -6.45 4.24
C MET A 42 -9.67 -6.92 4.13
N ASN A 43 -10.48 -6.29 3.28
CA ASN A 43 -11.90 -6.63 3.14
C ASN A 43 -12.20 -7.50 1.92
N TYR A 44 -11.42 -7.40 0.84
CA TYR A 44 -11.72 -8.03 -0.44
C TYR A 44 -10.61 -8.95 -0.95
N GLY A 45 -9.50 -9.06 -0.23
CA GLY A 45 -8.32 -9.86 -0.66
C GLY A 45 -7.57 -9.23 -1.83
N PRO A 46 -6.95 -10.05 -2.70
CA PRO A 46 -6.17 -9.60 -3.84
C PRO A 46 -6.83 -8.50 -4.66
N LEU A 47 -6.07 -7.46 -5.01
CA LEU A 47 -6.59 -6.17 -5.48
C LEU A 47 -6.50 -6.00 -7.00
N LEU A 48 -7.40 -5.19 -7.53
CA LEU A 48 -7.20 -4.53 -8.81
C LEU A 48 -6.40 -3.24 -8.58
N ILE A 49 -5.14 -3.23 -8.98
CA ILE A 49 -4.26 -2.06 -8.84
C ILE A 49 -4.41 -1.18 -10.09
N VAL A 50 -4.94 0.02 -9.90
CA VAL A 50 -5.12 1.01 -10.98
C VAL A 50 -3.94 1.99 -11.04
N GLY A 51 -3.26 2.23 -9.91
CA GLY A 51 -2.12 3.14 -9.81
C GLY A 51 -2.48 4.59 -10.16
N ASP A 52 -1.72 5.18 -11.07
CA ASP A 52 -1.93 6.56 -11.56
C ASP A 52 -2.81 6.61 -12.82
N GLU A 53 -3.30 5.47 -13.30
CA GLU A 53 -4.16 5.41 -14.48
C GLU A 53 -5.52 6.05 -14.20
N VAL A 54 -5.94 6.92 -15.11
CA VAL A 54 -7.28 7.48 -15.10
C VAL A 54 -8.14 6.63 -16.02
N LEU A 55 -9.02 5.83 -15.44
CA LEU A 55 -9.96 5.02 -16.21
C LEU A 55 -11.01 5.93 -16.86
N SER A 56 -11.25 5.72 -18.16
CA SER A 56 -12.37 6.33 -18.85
C SER A 56 -13.68 5.83 -18.25
N THR A 57 -14.73 6.64 -18.25
CA THR A 57 -16.06 6.26 -17.76
C THR A 57 -17.01 5.83 -18.89
N SER A 58 -16.54 5.86 -20.14
CA SER A 58 -17.34 5.64 -21.35
C SER A 58 -16.93 4.40 -22.14
N GLU A 59 -16.08 3.54 -21.57
CA GLU A 59 -15.57 2.34 -22.23
C GLU A 59 -16.51 1.13 -22.09
N SER A 60 -16.20 0.07 -22.85
CA SER A 60 -16.96 -1.17 -22.82
C SER A 60 -16.75 -1.94 -21.50
N ALA A 61 -17.63 -2.90 -21.21
CA ALA A 61 -17.50 -3.76 -20.03
C ALA A 61 -16.20 -4.56 -20.01
N GLU A 62 -15.68 -4.96 -21.19
CA GLU A 62 -14.40 -5.67 -21.32
C GLU A 62 -13.22 -4.81 -20.88
N TYR A 63 -13.24 -3.51 -21.12
CA TYR A 63 -12.20 -2.58 -20.66
C TYR A 63 -12.05 -2.56 -19.14
N TYR A 64 -13.17 -2.70 -18.41
CA TYR A 64 -13.17 -2.71 -16.95
C TYR A 64 -12.97 -4.11 -16.36
N ASN A 65 -13.10 -5.16 -17.16
CA ASN A 65 -12.91 -6.55 -16.71
C ASN A 65 -11.41 -6.89 -16.64
N ARG A 66 -10.72 -6.27 -15.68
CA ARG A 66 -9.29 -6.47 -15.44
C ARG A 66 -9.05 -7.53 -14.39
N GLU A 67 -8.00 -8.30 -14.57
CA GLU A 67 -7.58 -9.28 -13.57
C GLU A 67 -7.00 -8.60 -12.33
N ARG A 68 -7.18 -9.26 -11.19
CA ARG A 68 -6.59 -8.82 -9.93
C ARG A 68 -5.10 -9.12 -9.90
N SER A 69 -4.36 -8.32 -9.16
CA SER A 69 -3.00 -8.66 -8.73
C SER A 69 -3.03 -9.78 -7.71
N THR A 70 -1.94 -10.52 -7.53
CA THR A 70 -1.83 -11.50 -6.43
C THR A 70 -1.84 -10.80 -5.07
N TYR A 71 -2.01 -11.57 -3.99
CA TYR A 71 -1.92 -11.04 -2.63
C TYR A 71 -0.55 -10.39 -2.37
N ASP A 72 0.52 -11.06 -2.81
CA ASP A 72 1.89 -10.56 -2.65
C ASP A 72 2.13 -9.27 -3.44
N GLU A 73 1.73 -9.21 -4.71
CA GLU A 73 1.80 -7.99 -5.52
C GLU A 73 1.00 -6.84 -4.88
N SER A 74 -0.17 -7.16 -4.30
CA SER A 74 -1.00 -6.17 -3.60
C SER A 74 -0.32 -5.64 -2.34
N VAL A 75 0.27 -6.51 -1.52
CA VAL A 75 1.04 -6.12 -0.33
C VAL A 75 2.24 -5.27 -0.73
N ASP A 76 2.99 -5.68 -1.75
CA ASP A 76 4.18 -4.95 -2.21
C ASP A 76 3.82 -3.55 -2.72
N TYR A 77 2.73 -3.43 -3.47
CA TYR A 77 2.24 -2.13 -3.93
C TYR A 77 1.88 -1.21 -2.75
N ILE A 78 1.11 -1.70 -1.79
CA ILE A 78 0.71 -0.92 -0.61
C ILE A 78 1.93 -0.52 0.23
N CYS A 79 2.85 -1.45 0.48
CA CYS A 79 4.08 -1.16 1.20
C CYS A 79 4.94 -0.11 0.49
N ASN A 80 4.98 -0.15 -0.84
CA ASN A 80 5.70 0.86 -1.62
C ASN A 80 5.05 2.24 -1.51
N GLU A 81 3.72 2.33 -1.56
CA GLU A 81 3.00 3.59 -1.33
C GLU A 81 3.32 4.19 0.05
N PHE A 82 3.32 3.36 1.11
CA PHE A 82 3.70 3.83 2.45
C PHE A 82 5.18 4.22 2.54
N LYS A 83 6.09 3.51 1.85
CA LYS A 83 7.50 3.91 1.78
C LYS A 83 7.69 5.27 1.09
N LEU A 84 6.99 5.50 -0.02
CA LEU A 84 7.00 6.80 -0.69
C LEU A 84 6.44 7.90 0.21
N ALA A 85 5.38 7.61 0.97
CA ALA A 85 4.83 8.54 1.94
C ALA A 85 5.87 8.97 2.98
N THR A 86 6.68 8.04 3.51
CA THR A 86 7.70 8.37 4.54
C THR A 86 8.76 9.36 4.08
N GLN A 87 8.93 9.57 2.77
CA GLN A 87 9.89 10.54 2.22
C GLN A 87 9.42 11.99 2.36
N GLY A 88 8.13 12.21 2.55
CA GLY A 88 7.54 13.55 2.60
C GLY A 88 6.85 13.91 3.90
N ILE A 89 6.29 12.94 4.63
CA ILE A 89 5.55 13.19 5.87
C ILE A 89 6.50 13.26 7.09
N TYR A 90 6.08 14.00 8.09
CA TYR A 90 6.86 14.20 9.31
C TYR A 90 6.82 13.01 10.27
N GLY A 91 7.85 12.90 11.11
CA GLY A 91 7.79 12.12 12.34
C GLY A 91 6.81 12.75 13.37
N PRO A 92 6.40 12.01 14.40
CA PRO A 92 5.37 12.48 15.34
C PRO A 92 5.80 13.71 16.13
N THR A 93 7.09 13.91 16.39
CA THR A 93 7.62 15.07 17.13
C THR A 93 7.96 16.26 16.24
N GLU A 94 8.11 16.04 14.93
CA GLU A 94 8.38 17.10 13.96
C GLU A 94 7.09 17.84 13.55
N GLN A 95 5.94 17.24 13.83
CA GLN A 95 4.64 17.75 13.44
C GLN A 95 4.11 18.73 14.48
N SER A 96 3.69 19.91 14.02
CA SER A 96 2.99 20.85 14.89
C SER A 96 1.72 20.24 15.46
N ILE A 97 1.37 20.61 16.71
CA ILE A 97 0.14 20.15 17.37
C ILE A 97 -1.12 20.47 16.55
N SER A 98 -1.08 21.53 15.74
CA SER A 98 -2.16 21.90 14.83
C SER A 98 -2.40 20.88 13.70
N TYR A 99 -1.52 19.91 13.53
CA TYR A 99 -1.59 18.86 12.51
C TYR A 99 -1.56 17.46 13.12
N SER A 100 -1.89 17.33 14.40
CA SER A 100 -1.88 16.05 15.12
C SER A 100 -2.83 14.99 14.53
N ASP A 101 -3.80 15.41 13.73
CA ASP A 101 -4.74 14.57 12.98
C ASP A 101 -4.16 13.97 11.69
N ARG A 102 -2.97 14.41 11.27
CA ARG A 102 -2.35 13.94 10.02
C ARG A 102 -1.49 12.71 10.23
N PRO A 103 -1.36 11.85 9.19
CA PRO A 103 -0.53 10.67 9.29
C PRO A 103 0.95 11.03 9.47
N THR A 104 1.66 10.20 10.23
CA THR A 104 3.09 10.33 10.51
C THR A 104 3.90 9.21 9.84
N LYS A 105 5.23 9.39 9.79
CA LYS A 105 6.15 8.32 9.35
C LYS A 105 5.95 7.03 10.14
N GLY A 106 5.78 7.14 11.47
CA GLY A 106 5.56 5.97 12.32
C GLY A 106 4.27 5.23 11.96
N ALA A 107 3.19 5.95 11.65
CA ALA A 107 1.95 5.33 11.19
C ALA A 107 2.13 4.55 9.88
N ALA A 108 2.87 5.11 8.90
CA ALA A 108 3.17 4.43 7.66
C ALA A 108 4.01 3.16 7.87
N LEU A 109 5.08 3.24 8.67
CA LEU A 109 5.95 2.10 8.99
C LEU A 109 5.21 1.02 9.78
N ALA A 110 4.35 1.40 10.73
CA ALA A 110 3.53 0.45 11.48
C ALA A 110 2.55 -0.32 10.58
N LEU A 111 1.96 0.34 9.58
CA LEU A 111 1.11 -0.33 8.60
C LEU A 111 1.90 -1.28 7.68
N ILE A 112 3.13 -0.91 7.29
CA ILE A 112 4.03 -1.83 6.57
C ILE A 112 4.33 -3.07 7.43
N ALA A 113 4.73 -2.87 8.69
CA ALA A 113 5.03 -3.97 9.60
C ALA A 113 3.83 -4.91 9.77
N ARG A 114 2.64 -4.35 9.94
CA ARG A 114 1.40 -5.12 10.05
C ARG A 114 1.11 -5.93 8.78
N LEU A 115 1.23 -5.34 7.60
CA LEU A 115 1.02 -6.04 6.34
C LEU A 115 2.03 -7.17 6.13
N ARG A 116 3.31 -6.93 6.41
CA ARG A 116 4.35 -7.96 6.30
C ARG A 116 4.12 -9.10 7.30
N LEU A 117 3.61 -8.82 8.49
CA LEU A 117 3.23 -9.84 9.46
C LEU A 117 2.06 -10.70 8.95
N PHE A 118 1.03 -10.09 8.37
CA PHE A 118 -0.06 -10.83 7.74
C PHE A 118 0.43 -11.68 6.56
N GLN A 119 1.28 -11.13 5.71
CA GLN A 119 1.87 -11.85 4.58
C GLN A 119 2.69 -13.08 5.01
N ALA A 120 3.38 -13.00 6.17
CA ALA A 120 4.15 -14.11 6.73
C ALA A 120 3.27 -15.16 7.41
N SER A 121 2.00 -14.83 7.72
CA SER A 121 1.11 -15.74 8.46
C SER A 121 0.76 -17.00 7.65
N PRO A 122 0.43 -18.14 8.32
CA PRO A 122 0.11 -19.40 7.64
C PRO A 122 -1.03 -19.31 6.62
N LEU A 123 -1.95 -18.37 6.78
CA LEU A 123 -3.05 -18.16 5.84
C LEU A 123 -2.57 -17.64 4.47
N PHE A 124 -1.51 -16.84 4.44
CA PHE A 124 -1.01 -16.18 3.22
C PHE A 124 0.39 -16.64 2.80
N ASN A 125 1.00 -17.55 3.56
CA ASN A 125 2.36 -18.03 3.33
C ASN A 125 2.42 -19.55 3.21
N GLY A 126 1.62 -20.14 2.32
CA GLY A 126 1.72 -21.54 1.95
C GLY A 126 1.47 -22.56 3.07
N GLY A 127 0.83 -22.17 4.17
CA GLY A 127 0.42 -23.07 5.23
C GLY A 127 -0.77 -23.95 4.83
N ASP A 128 -1.17 -24.88 5.70
CA ASP A 128 -2.33 -25.75 5.44
C ASP A 128 -3.60 -24.94 5.22
N ALA A 129 -3.78 -23.85 5.96
CA ALA A 129 -4.92 -22.95 5.77
C ALA A 129 -4.92 -22.30 4.37
N ALA A 130 -3.75 -21.87 3.87
CA ALA A 130 -3.64 -21.33 2.51
C ALA A 130 -4.03 -22.37 1.46
N ARG A 131 -3.52 -23.60 1.59
CA ARG A 131 -3.83 -24.70 0.69
C ARG A 131 -5.31 -25.11 0.73
N GLN A 132 -5.91 -25.16 1.90
CA GLN A 132 -7.33 -25.49 2.05
C GLN A 132 -8.26 -24.42 1.48
N CYS A 133 -7.92 -23.14 1.69
CA CYS A 133 -8.82 -22.04 1.32
C CYS A 133 -8.62 -21.54 -0.12
N PHE A 134 -7.39 -21.65 -0.66
CA PHE A 134 -7.02 -20.93 -1.89
C PHE A 134 -6.33 -21.80 -2.95
N SER A 135 -6.23 -23.12 -2.80
CA SER A 135 -5.48 -24.02 -3.70
C SER A 135 -5.89 -24.00 -5.17
N ASN A 136 -7.12 -23.60 -5.49
CA ASN A 136 -7.64 -23.60 -6.86
C ASN A 136 -7.96 -22.17 -7.35
N TRP A 137 -7.36 -21.17 -6.75
CA TRP A 137 -7.63 -19.79 -7.07
C TRP A 137 -6.44 -19.15 -7.77
N GLN A 138 -6.43 -19.24 -9.10
CA GLN A 138 -5.33 -18.80 -9.94
C GLN A 138 -5.77 -17.71 -10.91
N ARG A 139 -4.82 -16.83 -11.24
CA ARG A 139 -4.97 -15.82 -12.27
C ARG A 139 -4.98 -16.47 -13.65
N LYS A 140 -5.94 -16.12 -14.48
CA LYS A 140 -6.16 -16.81 -15.77
C LYS A 140 -5.08 -16.50 -16.79
N SER A 141 -4.49 -15.31 -16.77
CA SER A 141 -3.52 -14.85 -17.76
C SER A 141 -2.19 -15.58 -17.69
N ASP A 142 -1.72 -15.94 -16.48
CA ASP A 142 -0.39 -16.50 -16.25
C ASP A 142 -0.37 -17.74 -15.32
N GLY A 143 -1.52 -18.12 -14.77
CA GLY A 143 -1.64 -19.25 -13.84
C GLY A 143 -1.07 -18.98 -12.45
N ALA A 144 -0.71 -17.73 -12.12
CA ALA A 144 -0.19 -17.40 -10.80
C ALA A 144 -1.25 -17.60 -9.71
N ASP A 145 -0.87 -18.23 -8.61
CA ASP A 145 -1.73 -18.37 -7.44
C ASP A 145 -2.03 -16.97 -6.85
N TYR A 146 -3.29 -16.65 -6.62
CA TYR A 146 -3.66 -15.38 -5.97
C TYR A 146 -3.16 -15.29 -4.54
N VAL A 147 -3.01 -16.41 -3.86
CA VAL A 147 -2.38 -16.52 -2.54
C VAL A 147 -1.30 -17.59 -2.61
N ASN A 148 -0.10 -17.26 -2.11
CA ASN A 148 1.05 -18.15 -2.17
C ASN A 148 0.78 -19.51 -1.53
N GLN A 149 1.07 -20.59 -2.25
CA GLN A 149 0.85 -21.97 -1.84
C GLN A 149 2.12 -22.66 -1.29
N THR A 150 3.29 -22.01 -1.42
CA THR A 150 4.59 -22.52 -0.96
C THR A 150 5.05 -21.72 0.26
N TYR A 151 5.41 -22.44 1.33
CA TYR A 151 5.93 -21.78 2.54
C TYR A 151 7.29 -21.13 2.31
N ASP A 152 7.40 -19.87 2.67
CA ASP A 152 8.62 -19.08 2.61
C ASP A 152 8.98 -18.56 4.01
N PRO A 153 10.02 -19.13 4.67
CA PRO A 153 10.43 -18.73 6.01
C PRO A 153 10.98 -17.31 6.07
N ASP A 154 11.52 -16.78 4.97
CA ASP A 154 12.14 -15.45 4.94
C ASP A 154 11.12 -14.32 5.13
N ARG A 155 9.85 -14.59 4.90
CA ARG A 155 8.77 -13.61 5.15
C ARG A 155 8.69 -13.18 6.63
N TRP A 156 9.03 -14.07 7.56
CA TRP A 156 9.11 -13.72 8.98
C TRP A 156 10.26 -12.77 9.28
N ALA A 157 11.39 -12.96 8.63
CA ALA A 157 12.53 -12.03 8.75
C ALA A 157 12.17 -10.65 8.17
N VAL A 158 11.47 -10.61 7.04
CA VAL A 158 10.97 -9.36 6.44
C VAL A 158 9.98 -8.66 7.38
N ALA A 159 9.05 -9.38 7.98
CA ALA A 159 8.10 -8.84 8.95
C ALA A 159 8.80 -8.29 10.21
N ALA A 160 9.77 -9.04 10.74
CA ALA A 160 10.56 -8.62 11.90
C ALA A 160 11.39 -7.36 11.59
N ALA A 161 12.02 -7.30 10.41
CA ALA A 161 12.78 -6.12 9.97
C ALA A 161 11.87 -4.89 9.83
N ALA A 162 10.65 -5.06 9.31
CA ALA A 162 9.69 -3.98 9.21
C ALA A 162 9.23 -3.48 10.59
N ALA A 163 8.97 -4.39 11.53
CA ALA A 163 8.63 -4.03 12.91
C ALA A 163 9.78 -3.31 13.61
N LYS A 164 11.03 -3.78 13.39
CA LYS A 164 12.23 -3.15 13.94
C LYS A 164 12.38 -1.70 13.48
N GLN A 165 12.02 -1.35 12.25
CA GLN A 165 12.06 0.03 11.77
C GLN A 165 11.19 0.98 12.59
N VAL A 166 10.06 0.49 13.15
CA VAL A 166 9.21 1.29 14.05
C VAL A 166 9.85 1.41 15.44
N ILE A 167 10.40 0.31 15.95
CA ILE A 167 11.06 0.28 17.27
C ILE A 167 12.29 1.19 17.29
N ASP A 168 13.08 1.19 16.21
CA ASP A 168 14.28 2.00 16.09
C ASP A 168 14.00 3.50 15.88
N MET A 169 12.73 3.89 15.77
CA MET A 169 12.36 5.31 15.77
C MET A 169 12.41 5.84 17.21
N ASP A 170 13.27 6.83 17.46
CA ASP A 170 13.47 7.46 18.79
C ASP A 170 12.23 8.23 19.33
N TYR A 171 11.05 7.94 18.80
CA TYR A 171 9.81 8.67 19.11
C TYR A 171 8.80 7.87 19.96
N TYR A 172 9.05 6.59 20.18
CA TYR A 172 8.12 5.70 20.89
C TYR A 172 8.81 4.95 22.02
#